data_5885500f5e6ef4c712d2719f1eaaffe1
#
_entry.id   5885500f5e6ef4c712d2719f1eaaffe1
#
_cell.length_a   1.000
_cell.length_b   1.000
_cell.length_c   1.000
_cell.angle_alpha   90.00
_cell.angle_beta   90.00
_cell.angle_gamma   90.00
#
_symmetry.space_group_name_H-M   'P 1'
#
loop_
_entity.id
_entity.type
_entity.pdbx_description
1 polymer ?
#
loop_
_entity_poly.entity_id
_entity_poly.type
_entity_poly.pdbx_seq_one_letter_code
_entity_poly.pdbx_strand_id
1 'polypeptide(L)'
;MPLASIIVPAFNVAKTLSATLDALLRQTFTDYEIIVVNDGSTDATATILQEYEGIANIRVITQRNRGLAGARNSGIAAARGLYIGFCDADDLWLPEKLERHVAHLQSAPHIGVSYSGSALIDDNGAPLGMSQTPQLTNITAAHIFKRNPIGNGSAPVIRRAVFTAIAYRPASEKTRDWYFDETFRQSEDIECWLRIALTTKWQFEGIEGNLTHYRINAGGLSAATDLQLAAWERMVANLSRIAPTFFDRYARTARAYQLRYLARRAISDKDTGRACDLLAQSLAQSWAPLWEEPRKSVTTFAAALVLRIGGPLALDVVMNRAGAKA
;
A
#
# COMPACT_ATOMS: atom_id res chain seq x y z
N MET A 1 -14.28 -25.12 3.32
CA MET A 1 -13.86 -23.75 3.73
C MET A 1 -12.89 -23.27 2.66
N PRO A 2 -13.00 -22.04 2.16
CA PRO A 2 -12.11 -21.55 1.11
C PRO A 2 -10.65 -21.54 1.58
N LEU A 3 -9.71 -21.76 0.68
CA LEU A 3 -8.28 -21.71 0.98
C LEU A 3 -7.80 -20.24 1.08
N ALA A 4 -8.37 -19.34 0.30
CA ALA A 4 -8.03 -17.93 0.34
C ALA A 4 -9.26 -17.03 0.55
N SER A 5 -9.06 -15.85 1.16
CA SER A 5 -10.04 -14.79 1.29
C SER A 5 -9.48 -13.50 0.69
N ILE A 6 -10.22 -12.86 -0.20
CA ILE A 6 -9.88 -11.56 -0.76
C ILE A 6 -10.77 -10.51 -0.09
N ILE A 7 -10.17 -9.53 0.54
CA ILE A 7 -10.87 -8.45 1.25
C ILE A 7 -10.88 -7.22 0.37
N VAL A 8 -12.07 -6.67 0.13
CA VAL A 8 -12.29 -5.47 -0.68
C VAL A 8 -12.89 -4.38 0.21
N PRO A 9 -12.09 -3.43 0.73
CA PRO A 9 -12.61 -2.27 1.41
C PRO A 9 -13.33 -1.35 0.42
N ALA A 10 -14.58 -0.98 0.69
CA ALA A 10 -15.39 -0.15 -0.19
C ALA A 10 -15.98 1.06 0.55
N PHE A 11 -15.64 2.27 0.12
CA PHE A 11 -16.20 3.52 0.61
C PHE A 11 -16.28 4.54 -0.52
N ASN A 12 -17.51 4.83 -0.99
CA ASN A 12 -17.77 5.78 -2.08
C ASN A 12 -16.99 5.45 -3.36
N VAL A 13 -17.10 4.21 -3.83
CA VAL A 13 -16.36 3.65 -4.97
C VAL A 13 -17.27 3.17 -6.11
N ALA A 14 -18.45 3.76 -6.25
CA ALA A 14 -19.44 3.37 -7.26
C ALA A 14 -18.88 3.33 -8.70
N LYS A 15 -17.88 4.14 -9.02
CA LYS A 15 -17.29 4.21 -10.38
C LYS A 15 -16.41 3.03 -10.73
N THR A 16 -15.77 2.39 -9.76
CA THR A 16 -14.70 1.41 -9.99
C THR A 16 -15.02 0.02 -9.46
N LEU A 17 -15.93 -0.09 -8.50
CA LEU A 17 -16.22 -1.31 -7.77
C LEU A 17 -16.58 -2.50 -8.67
N SER A 18 -17.45 -2.31 -9.67
CA SER A 18 -17.83 -3.40 -10.57
C SER A 18 -16.62 -3.95 -11.33
N ALA A 19 -15.76 -3.08 -11.86
CA ALA A 19 -14.57 -3.51 -12.58
C ALA A 19 -13.62 -4.30 -11.65
N THR A 20 -13.47 -3.88 -10.39
CA THR A 20 -12.68 -4.57 -9.38
C THR A 20 -13.28 -5.96 -9.07
N LEU A 21 -14.56 -6.07 -8.78
CA LEU A 21 -15.20 -7.34 -8.47
C LEU A 21 -15.17 -8.30 -9.66
N ASP A 22 -15.40 -7.81 -10.88
CA ASP A 22 -15.30 -8.62 -12.09
C ASP A 22 -13.88 -9.13 -12.33
N ALA A 23 -12.84 -8.33 -12.02
CA ALA A 23 -11.45 -8.79 -12.09
C ALA A 23 -11.15 -9.87 -11.06
N LEU A 24 -11.70 -9.75 -9.86
CA LEU A 24 -11.56 -10.77 -8.82
C LEU A 24 -12.33 -12.07 -9.12
N LEU A 25 -13.48 -11.98 -9.79
CA LEU A 25 -14.24 -13.17 -10.23
C LEU A 25 -13.56 -13.93 -11.37
N ARG A 26 -12.60 -13.31 -12.07
CA ARG A 26 -11.81 -13.96 -13.15
C ARG A 26 -10.52 -14.62 -12.66
N GLN A 27 -10.29 -14.74 -11.34
CA GLN A 27 -9.10 -15.43 -10.85
C GLN A 27 -9.07 -16.89 -11.29
N THR A 28 -7.89 -17.38 -11.72
CA THR A 28 -7.66 -18.78 -12.12
C THR A 28 -7.70 -19.73 -10.94
N PHE A 29 -7.33 -19.27 -9.76
CA PHE A 29 -7.49 -20.01 -8.51
C PHE A 29 -8.97 -20.01 -8.09
N THR A 30 -9.56 -21.16 -7.82
CA THR A 30 -11.02 -21.30 -7.63
C THR A 30 -11.47 -21.48 -6.18
N ASP A 31 -10.57 -21.88 -5.27
CA ASP A 31 -10.91 -22.13 -3.86
C ASP A 31 -10.76 -20.87 -3.00
N TYR A 32 -11.58 -19.84 -3.27
CA TYR A 32 -11.52 -18.58 -2.56
C TYR A 32 -12.90 -17.97 -2.30
N GLU A 33 -12.95 -17.03 -1.36
CA GLU A 33 -14.06 -16.12 -1.12
C GLU A 33 -13.63 -14.66 -1.31
N ILE A 34 -14.57 -13.80 -1.67
CA ILE A 34 -14.44 -12.35 -1.71
C ILE A 34 -15.29 -11.78 -0.58
N ILE A 35 -14.69 -10.93 0.26
CA ILE A 35 -15.38 -10.25 1.36
C ILE A 35 -15.33 -8.75 1.06
N VAL A 36 -16.45 -8.20 0.61
CA VAL A 36 -16.57 -6.76 0.40
C VAL A 36 -17.04 -6.11 1.69
N VAL A 37 -16.29 -5.14 2.18
CA VAL A 37 -16.65 -4.39 3.38
C VAL A 37 -17.12 -3.00 2.96
N ASN A 38 -18.43 -2.79 2.89
CA ASN A 38 -19.04 -1.47 2.68
C ASN A 38 -18.90 -0.65 3.96
N ASP A 39 -17.95 0.25 3.98
CA ASP A 39 -17.56 1.06 5.15
C ASP A 39 -18.41 2.34 5.26
N GLY A 40 -19.73 2.20 5.15
CA GLY A 40 -20.68 3.30 5.29
C GLY A 40 -20.74 4.23 4.09
N SER A 41 -20.69 3.69 2.87
CA SER A 41 -20.81 4.47 1.62
C SER A 41 -22.14 5.23 1.57
N THR A 42 -22.08 6.42 0.97
CA THR A 42 -23.21 7.34 0.79
C THR A 42 -23.58 7.58 -0.68
N ASP A 43 -22.79 7.02 -1.60
CA ASP A 43 -23.03 7.01 -3.05
C ASP A 43 -23.73 5.72 -3.50
N ALA A 44 -23.75 5.43 -4.80
CA ALA A 44 -24.37 4.24 -5.36
C ALA A 44 -23.63 2.92 -5.06
N THR A 45 -22.54 2.92 -4.26
CA THR A 45 -21.78 1.71 -3.93
C THR A 45 -22.65 0.59 -3.37
N ALA A 46 -23.57 0.91 -2.44
CA ALA A 46 -24.48 -0.08 -1.86
C ALA A 46 -25.44 -0.69 -2.90
N THR A 47 -25.91 0.10 -3.83
CA THR A 47 -26.77 -0.37 -4.94
C THR A 47 -26.02 -1.31 -5.87
N ILE A 48 -24.78 -0.97 -6.23
CA ILE A 48 -23.94 -1.84 -7.05
C ILE A 48 -23.70 -3.18 -6.35
N LEU A 49 -23.45 -3.19 -5.04
CA LEU A 49 -23.24 -4.43 -4.28
C LEU A 49 -24.44 -5.37 -4.31
N GLN A 50 -25.67 -4.86 -4.46
CA GLN A 50 -26.86 -5.69 -4.61
C GLN A 50 -26.83 -6.52 -5.91
N GLU A 51 -26.18 -6.04 -6.97
CA GLU A 51 -26.02 -6.79 -8.22
C GLU A 51 -25.12 -8.03 -8.05
N TYR A 52 -24.28 -8.05 -7.03
CA TYR A 52 -23.39 -9.17 -6.68
C TYR A 52 -23.96 -10.05 -5.57
N GLU A 53 -25.11 -9.74 -5.02
CA GLU A 53 -25.83 -10.60 -4.07
C GLU A 53 -26.23 -11.92 -4.75
N GLY A 54 -25.96 -13.04 -4.08
CA GLY A 54 -26.24 -14.38 -4.61
C GLY A 54 -25.08 -15.02 -5.38
N ILE A 55 -23.99 -14.30 -5.66
CA ILE A 55 -22.76 -14.91 -6.18
C ILE A 55 -22.11 -15.70 -5.04
N ALA A 56 -21.99 -17.01 -5.21
CA ALA A 56 -21.67 -17.96 -4.12
C ALA A 56 -20.36 -17.66 -3.36
N ASN A 57 -19.37 -17.09 -4.02
CA ASN A 57 -18.09 -16.76 -3.42
C ASN A 57 -17.96 -15.29 -3.00
N ILE A 58 -18.99 -14.47 -3.13
CA ILE A 58 -19.03 -13.08 -2.64
C ILE A 58 -19.87 -12.98 -1.36
N ARG A 59 -19.34 -12.25 -0.40
CA ARG A 59 -20.03 -11.91 0.84
C ARG A 59 -19.81 -10.42 1.17
N VAL A 60 -20.91 -9.72 1.41
CA VAL A 60 -20.89 -8.29 1.74
C VAL A 60 -21.07 -8.10 3.25
N ILE A 61 -20.28 -7.22 3.83
CA ILE A 61 -20.40 -6.74 5.20
C ILE A 61 -20.61 -5.23 5.15
N THR A 62 -21.67 -4.75 5.77
CA THR A 62 -21.94 -3.31 5.89
C THR A 62 -21.67 -2.86 7.32
N GLN A 63 -20.93 -1.78 7.47
CA GLN A 63 -20.62 -1.18 8.76
C GLN A 63 -20.67 0.35 8.72
N ARG A 64 -20.65 1.00 9.89
CA ARG A 64 -20.40 2.44 9.97
C ARG A 64 -18.97 2.71 9.55
N ASN A 65 -18.69 3.88 8.94
CA ASN A 65 -17.35 4.24 8.49
C ASN A 65 -16.32 4.17 9.64
N ARG A 66 -15.35 3.28 9.48
CA ARG A 66 -14.21 3.07 10.39
C ARG A 66 -12.88 3.39 9.69
N GLY A 67 -12.93 3.82 8.43
CA GLY A 67 -11.78 4.06 7.58
C GLY A 67 -11.17 2.77 7.03
N LEU A 68 -10.18 2.93 6.15
CA LEU A 68 -9.57 1.82 5.39
C LEU A 68 -9.03 0.71 6.32
N ALA A 69 -8.30 1.08 7.38
CA ALA A 69 -7.82 0.13 8.38
C ALA A 69 -8.98 -0.65 9.05
N GLY A 70 -10.06 0.07 9.38
CA GLY A 70 -11.25 -0.54 10.00
C GLY A 70 -11.97 -1.51 9.08
N ALA A 71 -12.11 -1.17 7.80
CA ALA A 71 -12.68 -2.04 6.79
C ALA A 71 -11.82 -3.30 6.59
N ARG A 72 -10.49 -3.15 6.47
CA ARG A 72 -9.57 -4.31 6.40
C ARG A 72 -9.66 -5.19 7.63
N ASN A 73 -9.70 -4.62 8.83
CA ASN A 73 -9.85 -5.39 10.08
C ASN A 73 -11.16 -6.19 10.12
N SER A 74 -12.27 -5.59 9.69
CA SER A 74 -13.57 -6.30 9.63
C SER A 74 -13.53 -7.45 8.61
N GLY A 75 -12.90 -7.22 7.47
CA GLY A 75 -12.68 -8.26 6.46
C GLY A 75 -11.82 -9.41 6.99
N ILE A 76 -10.70 -9.13 7.68
CA ILE A 76 -9.83 -10.16 8.26
C ILE A 76 -10.59 -10.97 9.33
N ALA A 77 -11.33 -10.31 10.20
CA ALA A 77 -12.13 -10.97 11.23
C ALA A 77 -13.19 -11.92 10.65
N ALA A 78 -13.74 -11.59 9.49
CA ALA A 78 -14.74 -12.39 8.79
C ALA A 78 -14.14 -13.45 7.86
N ALA A 79 -12.86 -13.33 7.50
CA ALA A 79 -12.18 -14.22 6.55
C ALA A 79 -12.07 -15.65 7.08
N ARG A 80 -12.24 -16.63 6.18
CA ARG A 80 -12.15 -18.07 6.47
C ARG A 80 -10.93 -18.74 5.86
N GLY A 81 -10.34 -18.13 4.81
CA GLY A 81 -9.18 -18.64 4.09
C GLY A 81 -7.89 -18.66 4.92
N LEU A 82 -6.98 -19.53 4.61
CA LEU A 82 -5.63 -19.58 5.19
C LEU A 82 -4.74 -18.47 4.66
N TYR A 83 -5.06 -17.94 3.49
CA TYR A 83 -4.38 -16.83 2.83
C TYR A 83 -5.34 -15.67 2.68
N ILE A 84 -4.86 -14.49 2.97
CA ILE A 84 -5.66 -13.25 2.93
C ILE A 84 -5.01 -12.27 1.96
N GLY A 85 -5.73 -11.91 0.91
CA GLY A 85 -5.35 -10.84 0.00
C GLY A 85 -6.21 -9.60 0.23
N PHE A 86 -5.69 -8.44 -0.13
CA PHE A 86 -6.44 -7.19 -0.17
C PHE A 86 -6.49 -6.68 -1.59
N CYS A 87 -7.64 -6.16 -2.00
CA CYS A 87 -7.80 -5.44 -3.24
C CYS A 87 -8.60 -4.17 -2.95
N ASP A 88 -7.98 -3.02 -3.08
CA ASP A 88 -8.69 -1.75 -2.94
C ASP A 88 -9.72 -1.65 -4.08
N ALA A 89 -10.90 -1.07 -3.81
CA ALA A 89 -12.06 -1.16 -4.69
C ALA A 89 -11.96 -0.31 -5.99
N ASP A 90 -10.78 0.22 -6.26
CA ASP A 90 -10.41 0.92 -7.49
C ASP A 90 -9.25 0.23 -8.26
N ASP A 91 -8.69 -0.85 -7.70
CA ASP A 91 -7.61 -1.62 -8.32
C ASP A 91 -8.13 -2.87 -9.05
N LEU A 92 -7.28 -3.42 -9.92
CA LEU A 92 -7.60 -4.65 -10.64
C LEU A 92 -6.51 -5.71 -10.42
N TRP A 93 -6.91 -6.93 -10.13
CA TRP A 93 -6.00 -8.06 -10.08
C TRP A 93 -5.95 -8.78 -11.43
N LEU A 94 -4.75 -9.20 -11.86
CA LEU A 94 -4.62 -10.08 -13.00
C LEU A 94 -5.13 -11.49 -12.67
N PRO A 95 -5.66 -12.24 -13.65
CA PRO A 95 -6.31 -13.53 -13.41
C PRO A 95 -5.47 -14.54 -12.63
N GLU A 96 -4.18 -14.60 -12.87
CA GLU A 96 -3.24 -15.54 -12.26
C GLU A 96 -2.69 -15.09 -10.89
N LYS A 97 -3.06 -13.90 -10.41
CA LYS A 97 -2.44 -13.32 -9.21
C LYS A 97 -2.61 -14.21 -7.99
N LEU A 98 -3.84 -14.58 -7.67
CA LEU A 98 -4.12 -15.35 -6.45
C LEU A 98 -3.43 -16.72 -6.49
N GLU A 99 -3.50 -17.42 -7.62
CA GLU A 99 -2.86 -18.72 -7.82
C GLU A 99 -1.35 -18.66 -7.58
N ARG A 100 -0.67 -17.67 -8.17
CA ARG A 100 0.78 -17.51 -8.04
C ARG A 100 1.20 -17.19 -6.61
N HIS A 101 0.47 -16.34 -5.90
CA HIS A 101 0.76 -16.02 -4.52
C HIS A 101 0.47 -17.19 -3.57
N VAL A 102 -0.61 -17.94 -3.80
CA VAL A 102 -0.93 -19.14 -2.99
C VAL A 102 0.14 -20.20 -3.20
N ALA A 103 0.53 -20.48 -4.44
CA ALA A 103 1.60 -21.44 -4.75
C ALA A 103 2.94 -21.04 -4.11
N HIS A 104 3.32 -19.74 -4.18
CA HIS A 104 4.51 -19.23 -3.52
C HIS A 104 4.45 -19.44 -2.00
N LEU A 105 3.36 -19.04 -1.37
CA LEU A 105 3.20 -19.23 0.07
C LEU A 105 3.20 -20.73 0.46
N GLN A 106 2.61 -21.62 -0.34
CA GLN A 106 2.64 -23.06 -0.08
C GLN A 106 4.06 -23.64 -0.16
N SER A 107 4.85 -23.22 -1.15
CA SER A 107 6.22 -23.70 -1.36
C SER A 107 7.23 -23.18 -0.33
N ALA A 108 6.94 -22.03 0.33
CA ALA A 108 7.84 -21.36 1.26
C ALA A 108 7.18 -21.12 2.63
N PRO A 109 7.15 -22.14 3.54
CA PRO A 109 6.42 -22.05 4.81
C PRO A 109 6.86 -20.94 5.76
N HIS A 110 8.08 -20.45 5.64
CA HIS A 110 8.65 -19.35 6.45
C HIS A 110 8.23 -17.96 5.94
N ILE A 111 7.74 -17.87 4.69
CA ILE A 111 7.23 -16.62 4.12
C ILE A 111 5.81 -16.38 4.63
N GLY A 112 5.61 -15.25 5.30
CA GLY A 112 4.30 -14.81 5.80
C GLY A 112 3.59 -13.86 4.84
N VAL A 113 4.35 -13.04 4.12
CA VAL A 113 3.86 -12.00 3.22
C VAL A 113 4.47 -12.19 1.84
N SER A 114 3.62 -12.53 0.87
CA SER A 114 3.96 -12.62 -0.55
C SER A 114 3.41 -11.39 -1.28
N TYR A 115 4.21 -10.74 -2.14
CA TYR A 115 3.78 -9.57 -2.89
C TYR A 115 4.36 -9.58 -4.31
N SER A 116 3.85 -8.72 -5.18
CA SER A 116 4.32 -8.58 -6.56
C SER A 116 4.35 -7.12 -6.99
N GLY A 117 4.91 -6.85 -8.15
CA GLY A 117 4.84 -5.53 -8.76
C GLY A 117 3.41 -5.13 -9.14
N SER A 118 3.25 -3.82 -9.45
CA SER A 118 1.99 -3.26 -9.91
C SER A 118 2.21 -2.38 -11.13
N ALA A 119 1.43 -2.57 -12.20
CA ALA A 119 1.35 -1.63 -13.31
C ALA A 119 0.42 -0.47 -12.92
N LEU A 120 0.79 0.76 -13.30
CA LEU A 120 -0.01 1.93 -12.99
C LEU A 120 -1.04 2.16 -14.10
N ILE A 121 -2.29 2.43 -13.70
CA ILE A 121 -3.40 2.77 -14.59
C ILE A 121 -4.01 4.12 -14.21
N ASP A 122 -4.63 4.79 -15.17
CA ASP A 122 -5.36 6.03 -14.95
C ASP A 122 -6.79 5.79 -14.41
N ASP A 123 -7.55 6.86 -14.22
CA ASP A 123 -8.94 6.80 -13.74
C ASP A 123 -9.87 5.98 -14.65
N ASN A 124 -9.54 5.85 -15.94
CA ASN A 124 -10.30 5.08 -16.92
C ASN A 124 -9.80 3.62 -17.05
N GLY A 125 -8.74 3.25 -16.34
CA GLY A 125 -8.11 1.94 -16.43
C GLY A 125 -7.10 1.80 -17.57
N ALA A 126 -6.72 2.88 -18.26
CA ALA A 126 -5.72 2.85 -19.30
C ALA A 126 -4.30 2.80 -18.69
N PRO A 127 -3.38 1.99 -19.27
CA PRO A 127 -2.00 1.89 -18.78
C PRO A 127 -1.24 3.20 -18.89
N LEU A 128 -0.54 3.60 -17.83
CA LEU A 128 0.32 4.77 -17.79
C LEU A 128 1.76 4.50 -18.26
N GLY A 129 2.09 3.28 -18.69
CA GLY A 129 3.45 2.89 -19.10
C GLY A 129 4.46 2.86 -17.94
N MET A 130 4.01 3.01 -16.71
CA MET A 130 4.83 2.99 -15.50
C MET A 130 4.45 1.83 -14.60
N SER A 131 5.38 1.36 -13.78
CA SER A 131 5.14 0.30 -12.80
C SER A 131 5.86 0.55 -11.49
N GLN A 132 5.31 -0.02 -10.43
CA GLN A 132 6.00 -0.22 -9.16
C GLN A 132 6.71 -1.56 -9.22
N THR A 133 8.04 -1.52 -9.34
CA THR A 133 8.89 -2.72 -9.38
C THR A 133 9.61 -2.85 -8.03
N PRO A 134 9.14 -3.72 -7.14
CA PRO A 134 9.70 -3.88 -5.81
C PRO A 134 10.99 -4.73 -5.82
N GLN A 135 11.78 -4.60 -4.75
CA GLN A 135 12.76 -5.62 -4.41
C GLN A 135 12.01 -6.87 -3.95
N LEU A 136 12.41 -8.05 -4.45
CA LEU A 136 11.65 -9.29 -4.21
C LEU A 136 12.21 -10.10 -3.03
N THR A 137 13.51 -10.07 -2.81
CA THR A 137 14.18 -10.91 -1.80
C THR A 137 15.00 -10.10 -0.81
N ASN A 138 15.44 -10.72 0.29
CA ASN A 138 16.26 -10.10 1.33
C ASN A 138 15.60 -8.89 1.98
N ILE A 139 14.30 -8.98 2.22
CA ILE A 139 13.51 -7.94 2.83
C ILE A 139 13.69 -7.95 4.35
N THR A 140 14.28 -6.89 4.88
CA THR A 140 14.49 -6.70 6.31
C THR A 140 13.55 -5.62 6.87
N ALA A 141 13.38 -5.56 8.20
CA ALA A 141 12.65 -4.48 8.84
C ALA A 141 13.25 -3.09 8.48
N ALA A 142 14.58 -2.99 8.37
CA ALA A 142 15.24 -1.76 7.94
C ALA A 142 14.90 -1.38 6.49
N HIS A 143 14.75 -2.37 5.60
CA HIS A 143 14.30 -2.13 4.23
C HIS A 143 12.86 -1.60 4.22
N ILE A 144 11.94 -2.26 4.92
CA ILE A 144 10.53 -1.84 5.01
C ILE A 144 10.42 -0.43 5.57
N PHE A 145 11.20 -0.10 6.58
CA PHE A 145 11.20 1.21 7.24
C PHE A 145 11.71 2.33 6.33
N LYS A 146 12.75 2.07 5.53
CA LYS A 146 13.28 3.02 4.55
C LYS A 146 12.41 3.11 3.28
N ARG A 147 11.88 1.96 2.85
CA ARG A 147 11.23 1.80 1.55
C ARG A 147 10.15 0.73 1.67
N ASN A 148 8.88 1.09 1.56
CA ASN A 148 7.82 0.09 1.50
C ASN A 148 8.02 -0.80 0.25
N PRO A 149 8.47 -2.08 0.38
CA PRO A 149 8.68 -2.94 -0.77
C PRO A 149 7.37 -3.44 -1.37
N ILE A 150 6.27 -3.41 -0.63
CA ILE A 150 4.97 -3.89 -1.09
C ILE A 150 4.32 -2.90 -2.06
N GLY A 151 4.56 -1.61 -1.84
CA GLY A 151 4.14 -0.55 -2.74
C GLY A 151 2.72 -0.04 -2.48
N ASN A 152 1.72 -0.88 -2.51
CA ASN A 152 0.31 -0.52 -2.30
C ASN A 152 -0.46 -1.62 -1.55
N GLY A 153 -1.68 -1.29 -1.10
CA GLY A 153 -2.52 -2.19 -0.30
C GLY A 153 -3.01 -3.41 -1.06
N SER A 154 -3.09 -3.33 -2.39
CA SER A 154 -3.62 -4.40 -3.24
C SER A 154 -2.55 -5.40 -3.70
N ALA A 155 -1.27 -5.14 -3.44
CA ALA A 155 -0.18 -5.99 -3.90
C ALA A 155 -0.03 -7.30 -3.12
N PRO A 156 -0.19 -7.35 -1.77
CA PRO A 156 0.18 -8.52 -0.99
C PRO A 156 -0.93 -9.57 -0.87
N VAL A 157 -0.49 -10.83 -0.70
CA VAL A 157 -1.27 -11.94 -0.15
C VAL A 157 -0.51 -12.48 1.06
N ILE A 158 -1.20 -12.68 2.18
CA ILE A 158 -0.59 -12.86 3.50
C ILE A 158 -1.17 -14.10 4.17
N ARG A 159 -0.35 -14.89 4.86
CA ARG A 159 -0.87 -15.98 5.70
C ARG A 159 -1.74 -15.43 6.82
N ARG A 160 -2.89 -16.04 7.07
CA ARG A 160 -3.72 -15.69 8.24
C ARG A 160 -2.92 -15.77 9.56
N ALA A 161 -2.02 -16.72 9.69
CA ALA A 161 -1.19 -16.86 10.89
C ALA A 161 -0.35 -15.63 11.21
N VAL A 162 0.01 -14.82 10.20
CA VAL A 162 0.69 -13.52 10.40
C VAL A 162 -0.23 -12.57 11.15
N PHE A 163 -1.49 -12.44 10.71
CA PHE A 163 -2.46 -11.59 11.39
C PHE A 163 -2.76 -12.08 12.80
N THR A 164 -2.89 -13.39 12.99
CA THR A 164 -3.04 -13.97 14.35
C THR A 164 -1.87 -13.60 15.26
N ALA A 165 -0.64 -13.57 14.73
CA ALA A 165 0.55 -13.27 15.52
C ALA A 165 0.64 -11.78 15.93
N ILE A 166 0.03 -10.86 15.17
CA ILE A 166 0.07 -9.40 15.44
C ILE A 166 -1.25 -8.85 15.95
N ALA A 167 -2.25 -9.70 16.15
CA ALA A 167 -3.56 -9.31 16.63
C ALA A 167 -3.47 -8.65 18.01
N TYR A 168 -4.18 -7.56 18.19
CA TYR A 168 -4.34 -6.92 19.49
C TYR A 168 -5.74 -6.30 19.61
N ARG A 169 -6.17 -6.04 20.83
CA ARG A 169 -7.48 -5.44 21.07
C ARG A 169 -7.32 -4.21 21.96
N PRO A 170 -7.50 -2.98 21.42
CA PRO A 170 -7.54 -1.78 22.23
C PRO A 170 -8.70 -1.83 23.23
N ALA A 171 -8.54 -1.20 24.39
CA ALA A 171 -9.57 -1.19 25.44
C ALA A 171 -10.93 -0.61 24.98
N SER A 172 -10.92 0.26 23.96
CA SER A 172 -12.10 0.84 23.35
C SER A 172 -12.85 -0.10 22.41
N GLU A 173 -12.21 -1.19 21.95
CA GLU A 173 -12.77 -2.14 20.99
C GLU A 173 -13.38 -3.36 21.71
N LYS A 174 -14.67 -3.61 21.47
CA LYS A 174 -15.40 -4.70 22.16
C LYS A 174 -15.76 -5.86 21.23
N THR A 175 -15.67 -5.68 19.93
CA THR A 175 -16.26 -6.60 18.94
C THR A 175 -15.25 -7.51 18.26
N ARG A 176 -14.04 -7.03 17.96
CA ARG A 176 -13.02 -7.78 17.20
C ARG A 176 -11.61 -7.32 17.51
N ASP A 177 -10.64 -8.12 17.11
CA ASP A 177 -9.23 -7.72 17.17
C ASP A 177 -8.90 -6.71 16.06
N TRP A 178 -7.85 -5.95 16.29
CA TRP A 178 -7.22 -5.09 15.31
C TRP A 178 -5.95 -5.77 14.79
N TYR A 179 -5.73 -5.61 13.51
CA TYR A 179 -4.55 -6.05 12.78
C TYR A 179 -3.85 -4.84 12.14
N PHE A 180 -4.63 -3.93 11.61
CA PHE A 180 -4.23 -2.57 11.25
C PHE A 180 -4.67 -1.61 12.36
N ASP A 181 -3.87 -0.60 12.64
CA ASP A 181 -4.23 0.42 13.64
C ASP A 181 -5.27 1.39 13.03
N GLU A 182 -6.52 1.30 13.48
CA GLU A 182 -7.63 2.13 12.98
C GLU A 182 -7.53 3.61 13.35
N THR A 183 -6.57 3.97 14.16
CA THR A 183 -6.29 5.36 14.46
C THR A 183 -5.50 6.05 13.35
N PHE A 184 -4.89 5.30 12.43
CA PHE A 184 -4.26 5.83 11.22
C PHE A 184 -5.30 6.05 10.13
N ARG A 185 -5.22 7.21 9.46
CA ARG A 185 -6.02 7.55 8.28
C ARG A 185 -5.20 7.45 6.99
N GLN A 186 -3.89 7.31 7.13
CA GLN A 186 -2.91 7.12 6.07
C GLN A 186 -1.75 6.30 6.60
N SER A 187 -1.07 5.55 5.72
CA SER A 187 0.12 4.75 6.05
C SER A 187 -0.11 3.66 7.11
N GLU A 188 -1.36 3.23 7.30
CA GLU A 188 -1.72 2.11 8.17
C GLU A 188 -1.09 0.80 7.71
N ASP A 189 -0.85 0.67 6.41
CA ASP A 189 -0.20 -0.45 5.78
C ASP A 189 1.28 -0.52 6.15
N ILE A 190 2.01 0.58 6.05
CA ILE A 190 3.44 0.65 6.39
C ILE A 190 3.65 0.34 7.89
N GLU A 191 2.77 0.86 8.76
CA GLU A 191 2.79 0.53 10.19
C GLU A 191 2.64 -0.98 10.40
N CYS A 192 1.64 -1.58 9.76
CA CYS A 192 1.35 -3.01 9.85
C CYS A 192 2.54 -3.86 9.37
N TRP A 193 3.11 -3.54 8.20
CA TRP A 193 4.25 -4.28 7.66
C TRP A 193 5.48 -4.17 8.56
N LEU A 194 5.77 -2.98 9.06
CA LEU A 194 6.91 -2.78 9.94
C LEU A 194 6.71 -3.50 11.28
N ARG A 195 5.50 -3.48 11.84
CA ARG A 195 5.15 -4.20 13.06
C ARG A 195 5.29 -5.70 12.88
N ILE A 196 4.82 -6.30 11.78
CA ILE A 196 5.04 -7.71 11.45
C ILE A 196 6.53 -8.02 11.45
N ALA A 197 7.34 -7.22 10.76
CA ALA A 197 8.78 -7.45 10.63
C ALA A 197 9.56 -7.30 11.96
N LEU A 198 9.07 -6.45 12.88
CA LEU A 198 9.71 -6.21 14.18
C LEU A 198 9.28 -7.19 15.27
N THR A 199 8.05 -7.73 15.19
CA THR A 199 7.48 -8.49 16.31
C THR A 199 7.27 -9.97 16.00
N THR A 200 7.50 -10.39 14.76
CA THR A 200 7.31 -11.79 14.36
C THR A 200 8.56 -12.34 13.65
N LYS A 201 8.54 -13.65 13.41
CA LYS A 201 9.58 -14.33 12.60
C LYS A 201 9.20 -14.47 11.13
N TRP A 202 8.02 -13.97 10.74
CA TRP A 202 7.54 -14.07 9.37
C TRP A 202 8.38 -13.23 8.43
N GLN A 203 8.73 -13.80 7.29
CA GLN A 203 9.52 -13.15 6.26
C GLN A 203 8.62 -12.60 5.15
N PHE A 204 9.14 -11.62 4.44
CA PHE A 204 8.54 -10.97 3.29
C PHE A 204 9.32 -11.38 2.05
N GLU A 205 8.63 -11.82 1.03
CA GLU A 205 9.24 -12.14 -0.25
C GLU A 205 8.27 -11.83 -1.39
N GLY A 206 8.80 -11.25 -2.47
CA GLY A 206 8.04 -10.95 -3.67
C GLY A 206 8.15 -12.04 -4.71
N ILE A 207 7.20 -12.05 -5.63
CA ILE A 207 7.23 -12.84 -6.86
C ILE A 207 7.28 -11.92 -8.08
N GLU A 208 7.85 -12.39 -9.17
CA GLU A 208 7.97 -11.63 -10.40
C GLU A 208 6.60 -11.30 -11.01
N GLY A 209 6.57 -10.21 -11.79
CA GLY A 209 5.41 -9.76 -12.54
C GLY A 209 4.65 -8.61 -11.87
N ASN A 210 3.93 -7.86 -12.71
CA ASN A 210 3.02 -6.80 -12.27
C ASN A 210 1.60 -7.38 -12.20
N LEU A 211 1.28 -8.06 -11.09
CA LEU A 211 0.02 -8.80 -10.96
C LEU A 211 -1.16 -7.94 -10.47
N THR A 212 -0.91 -6.67 -10.23
CA THR A 212 -1.93 -5.67 -9.87
C THR A 212 -1.87 -4.51 -10.86
N HIS A 213 -3.02 -4.05 -11.32
CA HIS A 213 -3.18 -2.75 -11.93
C HIS A 213 -3.61 -1.77 -10.85
N TYR A 214 -2.68 -0.90 -10.47
CA TYR A 214 -2.87 0.09 -9.39
C TYR A 214 -3.33 1.43 -9.97
N ARG A 215 -4.49 1.91 -9.55
CA ARG A 215 -5.09 3.14 -10.07
C ARG A 215 -4.50 4.37 -9.38
N ILE A 216 -4.09 5.34 -10.19
CA ILE A 216 -3.59 6.63 -9.71
C ILE A 216 -4.71 7.66 -9.83
N ASN A 217 -5.24 8.07 -8.68
CA ASN A 217 -6.29 9.09 -8.58
C ASN A 217 -5.70 10.43 -8.12
N ALA A 218 -6.07 11.53 -8.75
CA ALA A 218 -5.59 12.88 -8.40
C ALA A 218 -6.00 13.31 -6.97
N GLY A 219 -7.08 12.77 -6.42
CA GLY A 219 -7.59 13.02 -5.06
C GLY A 219 -7.31 11.91 -4.04
N GLY A 220 -6.44 10.96 -4.35
CA GLY A 220 -6.14 9.82 -3.48
C GLY A 220 -5.53 10.21 -2.13
N LEU A 221 -5.67 9.33 -1.12
CA LEU A 221 -5.14 9.54 0.25
C LEU A 221 -3.65 9.90 0.27
N SER A 222 -2.89 9.51 -0.75
CA SER A 222 -1.47 9.79 -0.87
C SER A 222 -1.13 11.23 -1.33
N ALA A 223 -2.12 12.08 -1.62
CA ALA A 223 -1.88 13.46 -2.09
C ALA A 223 -1.45 14.42 -0.98
N ALA A 224 -1.85 14.20 0.27
CA ALA A 224 -1.60 15.12 1.39
C ALA A 224 -0.25 14.83 2.07
N THR A 225 0.83 15.50 1.63
CA THR A 225 2.21 15.25 2.07
C THR A 225 2.44 15.49 3.57
N ASP A 226 1.81 16.51 4.16
CA ASP A 226 1.97 16.83 5.58
C ASP A 226 1.31 15.79 6.48
N LEU A 227 0.13 15.32 6.09
CA LEU A 227 -0.55 14.24 6.80
C LEU A 227 0.24 12.91 6.71
N GLN A 228 0.89 12.66 5.58
CA GLN A 228 1.75 11.48 5.43
C GLN A 228 2.99 11.55 6.33
N LEU A 229 3.61 12.72 6.45
CA LEU A 229 4.76 12.89 7.35
C LEU A 229 4.33 12.72 8.81
N ALA A 230 3.22 13.33 9.22
CA ALA A 230 2.66 13.20 10.56
C ALA A 230 2.28 11.74 10.90
N ALA A 231 1.69 11.01 9.96
CA ALA A 231 1.38 9.59 10.10
C ALA A 231 2.66 8.76 10.27
N TRP A 232 3.70 9.03 9.47
CA TRP A 232 5.00 8.37 9.58
C TRP A 232 5.67 8.64 10.93
N GLU A 233 5.68 9.89 11.41
CA GLU A 233 6.26 10.25 12.71
C GLU A 233 5.49 9.59 13.86
N ARG A 234 4.17 9.51 13.77
CA ARG A 234 3.34 8.79 14.72
C ARG A 234 3.63 7.28 14.74
N MET A 235 3.79 6.65 13.57
CA MET A 235 4.22 5.25 13.47
C MET A 235 5.55 5.03 14.19
N VAL A 236 6.54 5.91 13.97
CA VAL A 236 7.83 5.86 14.66
C VAL A 236 7.64 5.96 16.18
N ALA A 237 6.85 6.92 16.64
CA ALA A 237 6.60 7.11 18.08
C ALA A 237 5.91 5.90 18.73
N ASN A 238 5.00 5.23 18.02
CA ASN A 238 4.30 4.05 18.53
C ASN A 238 5.24 2.81 18.55
N LEU A 239 5.90 2.52 17.44
CA LEU A 239 6.70 1.30 17.29
C LEU A 239 8.07 1.41 18.00
N SER A 240 8.61 2.60 18.24
CA SER A 240 9.84 2.77 19.02
C SER A 240 9.72 2.27 20.46
N ARG A 241 8.51 2.26 21.02
CA ARG A 241 8.24 1.66 22.32
C ARG A 241 8.41 0.14 22.35
N ILE A 242 8.23 -0.50 21.18
CA ILE A 242 8.32 -1.96 21.03
C ILE A 242 9.75 -2.37 20.68
N ALA A 243 10.45 -1.58 19.84
CA ALA A 243 11.78 -1.90 19.32
C ALA A 243 12.74 -0.68 19.39
N PRO A 244 13.05 -0.15 20.59
CA PRO A 244 13.81 1.11 20.75
C PRO A 244 15.16 1.06 20.05
N THR A 245 15.96 0.02 20.22
CA THR A 245 17.29 -0.12 19.59
C THR A 245 17.26 -0.12 18.06
N PHE A 246 16.17 -0.64 17.47
CA PHE A 246 15.99 -0.58 16.02
C PHE A 246 15.77 0.86 15.56
N PHE A 247 14.90 1.61 16.23
CA PHE A 247 14.61 2.99 15.87
C PHE A 247 15.79 3.92 16.14
N ASP A 248 16.53 3.73 17.24
CA ASP A 248 17.79 4.48 17.51
C ASP A 248 18.78 4.34 16.36
N ARG A 249 18.88 3.16 15.78
CA ARG A 249 19.80 2.88 14.67
C ARG A 249 19.31 3.41 13.32
N TYR A 250 18.02 3.30 13.00
CA TYR A 250 17.53 3.47 11.64
C TYR A 250 16.62 4.70 11.42
N ALA A 251 16.07 5.33 12.49
CA ALA A 251 15.03 6.35 12.31
C ALA A 251 15.52 7.58 11.53
N ARG A 252 16.73 8.08 11.79
CA ARG A 252 17.28 9.22 11.05
C ARG A 252 17.43 8.93 9.57
N THR A 253 17.94 7.76 9.23
CA THR A 253 18.10 7.35 7.84
C THR A 253 16.74 7.15 7.17
N ALA A 254 15.82 6.44 7.80
CA ALA A 254 14.47 6.23 7.26
C ALA A 254 13.72 7.55 7.08
N ARG A 255 13.87 8.51 7.99
CA ARG A 255 13.29 9.86 7.86
C ARG A 255 13.83 10.58 6.63
N ALA A 256 15.12 10.45 6.32
CA ALA A 256 15.70 11.04 5.12
C ALA A 256 15.07 10.47 3.84
N TYR A 257 14.79 9.16 3.79
CA TYR A 257 14.08 8.53 2.68
C TYR A 257 12.65 9.04 2.57
N GLN A 258 11.92 9.12 3.69
CA GLN A 258 10.55 9.63 3.71
C GLN A 258 10.48 11.09 3.23
N LEU A 259 11.35 11.95 3.71
CA LEU A 259 11.41 13.36 3.30
C LEU A 259 11.71 13.50 1.80
N ARG A 260 12.66 12.70 1.26
CA ARG A 260 12.94 12.69 -0.19
C ARG A 260 11.73 12.18 -0.98
N TYR A 261 11.00 11.18 -0.49
CA TYR A 261 9.78 10.71 -1.13
C TYR A 261 8.72 11.83 -1.19
N LEU A 262 8.50 12.53 -0.07
CA LEU A 262 7.56 13.65 -0.02
C LEU A 262 8.00 14.84 -0.89
N ALA A 263 9.31 15.08 -1.01
CA ALA A 263 9.84 16.07 -1.94
C ALA A 263 9.50 15.75 -3.40
N ARG A 264 9.53 14.48 -3.80
CA ARG A 264 9.09 14.04 -5.14
C ARG A 264 7.60 14.33 -5.37
N ARG A 265 6.77 14.13 -4.34
CA ARG A 265 5.35 14.49 -4.40
C ARG A 265 5.17 16.01 -4.58
N ALA A 266 5.85 16.82 -3.75
CA ALA A 266 5.82 18.26 -3.85
C ALA A 266 6.29 18.76 -5.24
N ILE A 267 7.29 18.11 -5.87
CA ILE A 267 7.73 18.39 -7.24
C ILE A 267 6.59 18.08 -8.24
N SER A 268 5.91 16.95 -8.11
CA SER A 268 4.76 16.59 -8.95
C SER A 268 3.63 17.60 -8.82
N ASP A 269 3.40 18.11 -7.62
CA ASP A 269 2.39 19.12 -7.30
C ASP A 269 2.87 20.55 -7.65
N LYS A 270 4.10 20.69 -8.19
CA LYS A 270 4.73 21.95 -8.60
C LYS A 270 4.94 22.93 -7.44
N ASP A 271 4.96 22.44 -6.21
CA ASP A 271 5.28 23.21 -5.01
C ASP A 271 6.81 23.28 -4.80
N THR A 272 7.40 24.34 -5.36
CA THR A 272 8.85 24.57 -5.34
C THR A 272 9.39 24.77 -3.92
N GLY A 273 8.69 25.56 -3.09
CA GLY A 273 9.11 25.85 -1.73
C GLY A 273 9.20 24.59 -0.90
N ARG A 274 8.10 23.87 -0.87
CA ARG A 274 7.98 22.60 -0.13
C ARG A 274 8.99 21.55 -0.60
N ALA A 275 9.19 21.41 -1.92
CA ALA A 275 10.15 20.46 -2.48
C ALA A 275 11.58 20.73 -2.01
N CYS A 276 12.02 21.99 -2.06
CA CYS A 276 13.35 22.39 -1.61
C CYS A 276 13.55 22.20 -0.10
N ASP A 277 12.55 22.58 0.70
CA ASP A 277 12.59 22.44 2.16
C ASP A 277 12.69 20.96 2.58
N LEU A 278 11.88 20.08 1.97
CA LEU A 278 11.91 18.64 2.24
C LEU A 278 13.24 18.00 1.84
N LEU A 279 13.85 18.43 0.72
CA LEU A 279 15.17 17.95 0.30
C LEU A 279 16.28 18.41 1.26
N ALA A 280 16.25 19.67 1.70
CA ALA A 280 17.19 20.20 2.68
C ALA A 280 17.07 19.43 4.01
N GLN A 281 15.86 19.22 4.50
CA GLN A 281 15.59 18.41 5.69
C GLN A 281 16.06 16.95 5.50
N SER A 282 15.87 16.34 4.33
CA SER A 282 16.34 14.99 4.04
C SER A 282 17.84 14.87 4.20
N LEU A 283 18.60 15.78 3.62
CA LEU A 283 20.08 15.82 3.74
C LEU A 283 20.56 16.05 5.17
N ALA A 284 19.86 16.91 5.93
CA ALA A 284 20.15 17.17 7.34
C ALA A 284 19.94 15.91 8.22
N GLN A 285 19.06 15.00 7.82
CA GLN A 285 18.85 13.73 8.52
C GLN A 285 19.94 12.70 8.15
N SER A 286 20.17 12.45 6.88
CA SER A 286 21.14 11.45 6.42
C SER A 286 21.45 11.60 4.93
N TRP A 287 22.70 11.34 4.57
CA TRP A 287 23.17 11.28 3.18
C TRP A 287 22.94 9.90 2.54
N ALA A 288 22.51 8.89 3.32
CA ALA A 288 22.30 7.54 2.83
C ALA A 288 21.45 7.45 1.54
N PRO A 289 20.35 8.23 1.37
CA PRO A 289 19.60 8.21 0.12
C PRO A 289 20.41 8.57 -1.14
N LEU A 290 21.47 9.37 -1.01
CA LEU A 290 22.35 9.71 -2.14
C LEU A 290 23.24 8.54 -2.55
N TRP A 291 23.73 7.78 -1.58
CA TRP A 291 24.66 6.67 -1.80
C TRP A 291 23.94 5.36 -2.13
N GLU A 292 22.86 5.06 -1.43
CA GLU A 292 22.11 3.81 -1.61
C GLU A 292 21.22 3.86 -2.88
N GLU A 293 20.75 5.06 -3.29
CA GLU A 293 19.89 5.25 -4.47
C GLU A 293 20.30 6.50 -5.28
N PRO A 294 21.53 6.53 -5.83
CA PRO A 294 22.08 7.73 -6.48
C PRO A 294 21.21 8.22 -7.64
N ARG A 295 20.72 7.33 -8.50
CA ARG A 295 19.88 7.72 -9.64
C ARG A 295 18.61 8.43 -9.19
N LYS A 296 17.86 7.86 -8.23
CA LYS A 296 16.62 8.45 -7.72
C LYS A 296 16.87 9.77 -7.00
N SER A 297 17.98 9.89 -6.28
CA SER A 297 18.33 11.11 -5.58
C SER A 297 18.72 12.22 -6.57
N VAL A 298 19.63 11.94 -7.49
CA VAL A 298 20.06 12.91 -8.51
C VAL A 298 18.88 13.41 -9.34
N THR A 299 18.00 12.51 -9.81
CA THR A 299 16.81 12.92 -10.57
C THR A 299 15.87 13.78 -9.74
N THR A 300 15.69 13.48 -8.44
CA THR A 300 14.83 14.30 -7.56
C THR A 300 15.42 15.70 -7.32
N PHE A 301 16.73 15.78 -7.05
CA PHE A 301 17.40 17.10 -6.89
C PHE A 301 17.41 17.91 -8.18
N ALA A 302 17.69 17.28 -9.33
CA ALA A 302 17.66 17.95 -10.63
C ALA A 302 16.25 18.46 -10.95
N ALA A 303 15.20 17.67 -10.72
CA ALA A 303 13.82 18.09 -10.94
C ALA A 303 13.42 19.28 -10.03
N ALA A 304 13.82 19.25 -8.74
CA ALA A 304 13.59 20.36 -7.84
C ALA A 304 14.33 21.64 -8.29
N LEU A 305 15.56 21.51 -8.79
CA LEU A 305 16.34 22.63 -9.32
C LEU A 305 15.70 23.22 -10.59
N VAL A 306 15.28 22.35 -11.53
CA VAL A 306 14.56 22.78 -12.74
C VAL A 306 13.28 23.52 -12.37
N LEU A 307 12.51 22.99 -11.40
CA LEU A 307 11.29 23.62 -10.91
C LEU A 307 11.58 24.99 -10.27
N ARG A 308 12.68 25.10 -9.52
CA ARG A 308 13.07 26.33 -8.82
C ARG A 308 13.54 27.44 -9.77
N ILE A 309 14.31 27.11 -10.81
CA ILE A 309 14.92 28.08 -11.72
C ILE A 309 13.99 28.36 -12.90
N GLY A 310 13.42 27.32 -13.50
CA GLY A 310 12.64 27.41 -14.74
C GLY A 310 11.13 27.40 -14.55
N GLY A 311 10.66 27.15 -13.31
CA GLY A 311 9.25 27.06 -12.99
C GLY A 311 8.54 25.82 -13.53
N PRO A 312 7.20 25.74 -13.34
CA PRO A 312 6.41 24.55 -13.71
C PRO A 312 6.50 24.17 -15.19
N LEU A 313 6.54 25.16 -16.11
CA LEU A 313 6.61 24.90 -17.55
C LEU A 313 7.92 24.22 -17.96
N ALA A 314 9.04 24.65 -17.39
CA ALA A 314 10.33 24.02 -17.66
C ALA A 314 10.38 22.57 -17.16
N LEU A 315 9.79 22.31 -15.99
CA LEU A 315 9.68 20.96 -15.45
C LEU A 315 8.85 20.07 -16.39
N ASP A 316 7.69 20.52 -16.86
CA ASP A 316 6.84 19.77 -17.78
C ASP A 316 7.58 19.41 -19.09
N VAL A 317 8.34 20.34 -19.66
CA VAL A 317 9.15 20.09 -20.88
C VAL A 317 10.21 19.01 -20.61
N VAL A 318 10.90 19.07 -19.47
CA VAL A 318 11.94 18.09 -19.13
C VAL A 318 11.33 16.70 -18.87
N MET A 319 10.22 16.65 -18.14
CA MET A 319 9.54 15.38 -17.81
C MET A 319 8.96 14.71 -19.06
N ASN A 320 8.33 15.46 -19.96
CA ASN A 320 7.80 14.94 -21.22
C ASN A 320 8.91 14.38 -22.13
N ARG A 321 10.07 15.04 -22.20
CA ARG A 321 11.23 14.56 -22.95
C ARG A 321 11.86 13.31 -22.32
N ALA A 322 11.84 13.19 -21.01
CA ALA A 322 12.35 12.03 -20.31
C ALA A 322 11.41 10.80 -20.45
N GLY A 323 10.09 11.02 -20.40
CA GLY A 323 9.08 9.98 -20.61
C GLY A 323 8.99 9.48 -22.06
N ALA A 324 9.34 10.31 -23.05
CA ALA A 324 9.40 9.92 -24.47
C ALA A 324 10.64 9.05 -24.82
N LYS A 325 11.58 8.83 -23.87
CA LYS A 325 12.80 8.04 -24.04
C LYS A 325 12.83 6.78 -23.17
N ALA A 326 11.77 6.52 -22.40
CA ALA A 326 11.61 5.33 -21.58
C ALA A 326 10.56 4.39 -22.18
#